data_707ae192d0ff24bdc2b323727c045505
#
_entry.id   707ae192d0ff24bdc2b323727c045505
#
_cell.length_a   1.000
_cell.length_b   1.000
_cell.length_c   1.000
_cell.angle_alpha   90.00
_cell.angle_beta   90.00
_cell.angle_gamma   90.00
#
_symmetry.space_group_name_H-M   'P 1'
#
loop_
_entity.id
_entity.type
_entity.pdbx_description
1 polymer ?
#
loop_
_entity_poly.entity_id
_entity_poly.type
_entity_poly.pdbx_seq_one_letter_code
_entity_poly.pdbx_strand_id
1 'polypeptide(L)'
;QAYWVNTGKNEILEDVLKVATDDIIEKLYSLLQGEKNVARIDLNVVYHSLIDEPANIYSLLLAAGYLKVLEKRLQADGSYLCEVCIPNKEIAAVYKNEVLSHLLQIGAITRATANKIAESLYLNNSCNLQQAIAEYMDSSVSFYDAGTEIFYHGLMLGLLALLDTQYRIKSNRESGDGRYDISLIPREKGYPGIIMELKWKKNLTEKELAGLAVTALNQINEMRYDAEMREYGIQKILKFGVAFSGKRVKVETI
;
A
#
# COMPACT_ATOMS: atom_id res chain seq x y z
N GLN A 1 1.56 -16.17 -20.90
CA GLN A 1 2.90 -15.55 -20.86
C GLN A 1 2.72 -14.10 -21.24
N ALA A 2 3.20 -13.19 -20.38
CA ALA A 2 3.12 -11.76 -20.62
C ALA A 2 4.16 -11.38 -21.68
N TYR A 3 3.74 -10.85 -22.81
CA TYR A 3 4.59 -10.52 -23.97
C TYR A 3 5.44 -9.25 -23.76
N TRP A 4 5.10 -8.38 -22.81
CA TRP A 4 5.73 -7.07 -22.60
C TRP A 4 6.72 -6.99 -21.43
N VAL A 5 6.93 -8.06 -20.68
CA VAL A 5 7.74 -8.13 -19.46
C VAL A 5 9.25 -8.15 -19.76
N ASN A 6 9.77 -7.61 -20.79
CA ASN A 6 11.22 -7.43 -21.00
C ASN A 6 11.60 -6.72 -22.31
N THR A 7 10.70 -6.00 -22.94
CA THR A 7 10.99 -5.36 -24.25
C THR A 7 11.33 -3.88 -24.20
N GLY A 8 11.44 -3.28 -23.03
CA GLY A 8 11.93 -1.92 -22.79
C GLY A 8 12.17 -1.76 -21.31
N LYS A 9 13.20 -1.03 -20.93
CA LYS A 9 13.38 -0.65 -19.54
C LYS A 9 12.17 0.17 -19.14
N ASN A 10 11.54 -0.17 -18.00
CA ASN A 10 10.41 0.56 -17.42
C ASN A 10 10.86 1.88 -16.80
N GLU A 11 11.85 2.55 -17.42
CA GLU A 11 12.51 3.79 -16.95
C GLU A 11 11.50 4.88 -16.58
N ILE A 12 10.42 5.00 -17.37
CA ILE A 12 9.37 6.00 -17.11
C ILE A 12 8.70 5.75 -15.76
N LEU A 13 8.38 4.51 -15.44
CA LEU A 13 7.71 4.18 -14.18
C LEU A 13 8.66 4.32 -12.99
N GLU A 14 9.93 3.93 -13.14
CA GLU A 14 10.98 4.17 -12.15
C GLU A 14 11.18 5.67 -11.88
N ASP A 15 11.24 6.50 -12.93
CA ASP A 15 11.44 7.94 -12.79
C ASP A 15 10.22 8.63 -12.18
N VAL A 16 9.02 8.18 -12.53
CA VAL A 16 7.78 8.61 -11.88
C VAL A 16 7.81 8.30 -10.39
N LEU A 17 8.21 7.09 -9.99
CA LEU A 17 8.26 6.68 -8.60
C LEU A 17 9.30 7.45 -7.77
N LYS A 18 10.43 7.86 -8.39
CA LYS A 18 11.46 8.68 -7.72
C LYS A 18 10.98 10.08 -7.34
N VAL A 19 10.06 10.65 -8.12
CA VAL A 19 9.53 12.02 -7.91
C VAL A 19 8.11 12.03 -7.36
N ALA A 20 7.46 10.86 -7.23
CA ALA A 20 6.10 10.75 -6.74
C ALA A 20 6.02 11.15 -5.25
N THR A 21 5.03 11.97 -4.94
CA THR A 21 4.64 12.26 -3.56
C THR A 21 3.88 11.08 -2.95
N ASP A 22 3.78 11.03 -1.62
CA ASP A 22 3.04 9.97 -0.92
C ASP A 22 1.59 9.82 -1.42
N ASP A 23 0.89 10.94 -1.68
CA ASP A 23 -0.46 10.96 -2.27
C ASP A 23 -0.52 10.28 -3.65
N ILE A 24 0.51 10.49 -4.47
CA ILE A 24 0.62 9.85 -5.79
C ILE A 24 0.90 8.36 -5.65
N ILE A 25 1.79 7.98 -4.75
CA ILE A 25 2.10 6.57 -4.48
C ILE A 25 0.85 5.84 -3.99
N GLU A 26 0.08 6.42 -3.07
CA GLU A 26 -1.18 5.87 -2.59
C GLU A 26 -2.19 5.67 -3.73
N LYS A 27 -2.36 6.66 -4.59
CA LYS A 27 -3.23 6.58 -5.76
C LYS A 27 -2.75 5.56 -6.80
N LEU A 28 -1.45 5.47 -7.05
CA LEU A 28 -0.89 4.44 -7.92
C LEU A 28 -1.12 3.04 -7.35
N TYR A 29 -1.03 2.91 -6.03
CA TYR A 29 -1.32 1.66 -5.35
C TYR A 29 -2.81 1.29 -5.44
N SER A 30 -3.73 2.23 -5.26
CA SER A 30 -5.18 1.99 -5.41
C SER A 30 -5.53 1.53 -6.84
N LEU A 31 -4.86 2.07 -7.87
CA LEU A 31 -4.98 1.59 -9.25
C LEU A 31 -4.55 0.11 -9.39
N LEU A 32 -3.50 -0.32 -8.66
CA LEU A 32 -3.07 -1.73 -8.63
C LEU A 32 -4.12 -2.65 -8.00
N GLN A 33 -4.90 -2.14 -7.05
CA GLN A 33 -6.02 -2.88 -6.46
C GLN A 33 -7.24 -2.97 -7.39
N GLY A 34 -7.16 -2.35 -8.58
CA GLY A 34 -8.23 -2.33 -9.57
C GLY A 34 -9.23 -1.20 -9.34
N GLU A 35 -8.87 -0.23 -8.52
CA GLU A 35 -9.66 0.98 -8.33
C GLU A 35 -9.48 1.94 -9.50
N LYS A 36 -10.35 2.93 -9.55
CA LYS A 36 -10.30 4.00 -10.53
C LYS A 36 -9.92 5.30 -9.81
N ASN A 37 -9.08 6.09 -10.42
CA ASN A 37 -8.70 7.40 -9.88
C ASN A 37 -9.12 8.51 -10.83
N VAL A 38 -9.46 9.67 -10.24
CA VAL A 38 -9.69 10.88 -10.99
C VAL A 38 -8.38 11.68 -11.02
N ALA A 39 -7.88 11.94 -12.22
CA ALA A 39 -6.63 12.66 -12.44
C ALA A 39 -6.80 13.76 -13.49
N ARG A 40 -6.06 14.85 -13.31
CA ARG A 40 -5.94 15.89 -14.32
C ARG A 40 -4.92 15.44 -15.36
N ILE A 41 -5.30 15.48 -16.61
CA ILE A 41 -4.47 15.08 -17.76
C ILE A 41 -4.24 16.29 -18.65
N ASP A 42 -2.98 16.61 -18.87
CA ASP A 42 -2.53 17.56 -19.88
C ASP A 42 -1.84 16.79 -21.00
N LEU A 43 -2.35 16.90 -22.22
CA LEU A 43 -1.80 16.21 -23.38
C LEU A 43 -0.52 16.86 -23.94
N ASN A 44 -0.17 18.07 -23.46
CA ASN A 44 1.01 18.81 -23.88
C ASN A 44 2.22 18.61 -22.96
N VAL A 45 2.12 17.66 -22.00
CA VAL A 45 3.20 17.39 -21.05
C VAL A 45 4.45 16.88 -21.75
N VAL A 46 5.58 17.53 -21.44
CA VAL A 46 6.91 17.12 -21.88
C VAL A 46 7.60 16.39 -20.73
N TYR A 47 8.34 15.33 -21.03
CA TYR A 47 9.04 14.49 -20.03
C TYR A 47 9.86 15.29 -18.99
N HIS A 48 10.46 16.42 -19.40
CA HIS A 48 11.28 17.27 -18.51
C HIS A 48 10.46 18.05 -17.46
N SER A 49 9.13 18.14 -17.60
CA SER A 49 8.25 18.86 -16.65
C SER A 49 7.76 18.02 -15.48
N LEU A 50 8.19 16.78 -15.36
CA LEU A 50 7.80 15.88 -14.26
C LEU A 50 8.27 16.36 -12.88
N ILE A 51 9.47 16.94 -12.85
CA ILE A 51 10.12 17.36 -11.59
C ILE A 51 9.40 18.59 -11.01
N ASP A 52 8.84 19.43 -11.88
CA ASP A 52 8.25 20.72 -11.48
C ASP A 52 6.77 20.61 -11.11
N GLU A 53 6.04 19.64 -11.68
CA GLU A 53 4.60 19.45 -11.41
C GLU A 53 4.23 17.98 -11.27
N PRO A 54 4.02 17.47 -10.04
CA PRO A 54 3.58 16.09 -9.78
C PRO A 54 2.26 15.70 -10.48
N ALA A 55 1.39 16.69 -10.78
CA ALA A 55 0.16 16.48 -11.55
C ALA A 55 0.42 15.91 -12.95
N ASN A 56 1.61 16.13 -13.52
CA ASN A 56 2.00 15.65 -14.85
C ASN A 56 2.27 14.13 -14.89
N ILE A 57 2.49 13.51 -13.75
CA ILE A 57 2.73 12.05 -13.65
C ILE A 57 1.65 11.23 -14.33
N TYR A 58 0.38 11.56 -14.10
CA TYR A 58 -0.74 10.84 -14.74
C TYR A 58 -0.79 11.03 -16.26
N SER A 59 -0.44 12.23 -16.72
CA SER A 59 -0.37 12.53 -18.15
C SER A 59 0.71 11.71 -18.83
N LEU A 60 1.88 11.60 -18.20
CA LEU A 60 2.98 10.78 -18.70
C LEU A 60 2.66 9.29 -18.68
N LEU A 61 2.11 8.79 -17.58
CA LEU A 61 1.71 7.38 -17.46
C LEU A 61 0.62 7.01 -18.48
N LEU A 62 -0.29 7.94 -18.79
CA LEU A 62 -1.29 7.76 -19.84
C LEU A 62 -0.63 7.73 -21.22
N ALA A 63 0.26 8.70 -21.53
CA ALA A 63 0.98 8.77 -22.80
C ALA A 63 1.86 7.53 -23.04
N ALA A 64 2.47 6.99 -21.98
CA ALA A 64 3.28 5.78 -22.03
C ALA A 64 2.47 4.46 -22.04
N GLY A 65 1.14 4.54 -21.96
CA GLY A 65 0.25 3.37 -22.02
C GLY A 65 0.12 2.61 -20.69
N TYR A 66 0.64 3.16 -19.59
CA TYR A 66 0.47 2.59 -18.26
C TYR A 66 -0.92 2.84 -17.65
N LEU A 67 -1.65 3.81 -18.17
CA LEU A 67 -3.03 4.10 -17.80
C LEU A 67 -3.92 4.10 -19.03
N LYS A 68 -5.23 3.92 -18.82
CA LYS A 68 -6.28 4.19 -19.82
C LYS A 68 -7.33 5.10 -19.22
N VAL A 69 -7.94 5.93 -20.06
CA VAL A 69 -9.06 6.79 -19.70
C VAL A 69 -10.36 6.00 -19.84
N LEU A 70 -11.23 6.09 -18.85
CA LEU A 70 -12.59 5.57 -18.86
C LEU A 70 -13.58 6.68 -19.21
N GLU A 71 -13.47 7.83 -18.52
CA GLU A 71 -14.27 9.02 -18.75
C GLU A 71 -13.36 10.24 -18.79
N LYS A 72 -13.75 11.26 -19.57
CA LYS A 72 -13.03 12.55 -19.62
C LYS A 72 -13.97 13.73 -19.65
N ARG A 73 -13.58 14.82 -18.99
CA ARG A 73 -14.27 16.12 -19.01
C ARG A 73 -13.27 17.22 -19.30
N LEU A 74 -13.53 18.02 -20.32
CA LEU A 74 -12.70 19.18 -20.67
C LEU A 74 -12.84 20.25 -19.57
N GLN A 75 -11.73 20.82 -19.16
CA GLN A 75 -11.66 21.93 -18.22
C GLN A 75 -11.49 23.26 -18.97
N ALA A 76 -11.78 24.37 -18.29
CA ALA A 76 -11.72 25.71 -18.87
C ALA A 76 -10.29 26.13 -19.33
N ASP A 77 -9.26 25.51 -18.76
CA ASP A 77 -7.84 25.75 -19.09
C ASP A 77 -7.31 24.84 -20.21
N GLY A 78 -8.16 24.02 -20.82
CA GLY A 78 -7.79 23.12 -21.90
C GLY A 78 -7.28 21.76 -21.44
N SER A 79 -7.07 21.54 -20.13
CA SER A 79 -6.75 20.22 -19.57
C SER A 79 -8.02 19.33 -19.49
N TYR A 80 -7.80 18.04 -19.21
CA TYR A 80 -8.88 17.08 -19.01
C TYR A 80 -8.89 16.56 -17.59
N LEU A 81 -10.06 16.53 -16.95
CA LEU A 81 -10.29 15.74 -15.75
C LEU A 81 -10.74 14.34 -16.21
N CYS A 82 -9.92 13.32 -15.93
CA CYS A 82 -10.13 11.98 -16.43
C CYS A 82 -10.30 10.97 -15.29
N GLU A 83 -11.27 10.07 -15.42
CA GLU A 83 -11.28 8.83 -14.65
C GLU A 83 -10.32 7.84 -15.34
N VAL A 84 -9.28 7.39 -14.62
CA VAL A 84 -8.22 6.54 -15.15
C VAL A 84 -8.15 5.21 -14.40
N CYS A 85 -7.70 4.17 -15.08
CA CYS A 85 -7.39 2.87 -14.49
C CYS A 85 -6.23 2.19 -15.22
N ILE A 86 -5.69 1.11 -14.66
CA ILE A 86 -4.71 0.26 -15.33
C ILE A 86 -5.39 -0.47 -16.49
N PRO A 87 -4.79 -0.48 -17.70
CA PRO A 87 -5.45 -0.99 -18.90
C PRO A 87 -5.70 -2.51 -18.90
N ASN A 88 -4.77 -3.29 -18.34
CA ASN A 88 -4.84 -4.75 -18.34
C ASN A 88 -3.94 -5.38 -17.25
N LYS A 89 -4.03 -6.71 -17.11
CA LYS A 89 -3.28 -7.47 -16.10
C LYS A 89 -1.76 -7.49 -16.35
N GLU A 90 -1.31 -7.33 -17.58
CA GLU A 90 0.13 -7.31 -17.91
C GLU A 90 0.76 -6.02 -17.40
N ILE A 91 0.12 -4.89 -17.65
CA ILE A 91 0.55 -3.59 -17.12
C ILE A 91 0.43 -3.56 -15.60
N ALA A 92 -0.61 -4.15 -15.00
CA ALA A 92 -0.71 -4.29 -13.55
C ALA A 92 0.48 -5.07 -12.96
N ALA A 93 0.95 -6.12 -13.62
CA ALA A 93 2.12 -6.87 -13.20
C ALA A 93 3.42 -6.05 -13.29
N VAL A 94 3.57 -5.23 -14.34
CA VAL A 94 4.71 -4.30 -14.48
C VAL A 94 4.69 -3.28 -13.36
N TYR A 95 3.56 -2.60 -13.16
CA TYR A 95 3.41 -1.63 -12.05
C TYR A 95 3.75 -2.22 -10.70
N LYS A 96 3.21 -3.42 -10.43
CA LYS A 96 3.46 -4.11 -9.18
C LYS A 96 4.95 -4.37 -8.97
N ASN A 97 5.63 -4.88 -10.00
CA ASN A 97 7.06 -5.18 -9.92
C ASN A 97 7.87 -3.89 -9.70
N GLU A 98 7.57 -2.81 -10.41
CA GLU A 98 8.31 -1.54 -10.29
C GLU A 98 8.03 -0.84 -8.95
N VAL A 99 6.76 -0.76 -8.53
CA VAL A 99 6.41 -0.20 -7.21
C VAL A 99 7.06 -1.02 -6.09
N LEU A 100 7.02 -2.36 -6.19
CA LEU A 100 7.71 -3.23 -5.24
C LEU A 100 9.23 -3.03 -5.29
N SER A 101 9.82 -2.95 -6.48
CA SER A 101 11.26 -2.71 -6.64
C SER A 101 11.67 -1.36 -6.06
N HIS A 102 10.87 -0.33 -6.26
CA HIS A 102 11.12 0.99 -5.68
C HIS A 102 11.02 0.99 -4.15
N LEU A 103 9.97 0.38 -3.59
CA LEU A 103 9.83 0.19 -2.15
C LEU A 103 10.95 -0.69 -1.57
N LEU A 104 11.44 -1.67 -2.35
CA LEU A 104 12.57 -2.53 -2.01
C LEU A 104 13.93 -1.81 -2.13
N GLN A 105 14.06 -0.82 -3.03
CA GLN A 105 15.28 0.00 -3.17
C GLN A 105 15.41 1.06 -2.09
N ILE A 106 14.28 1.62 -1.64
CA ILE A 106 14.24 2.55 -0.49
C ILE A 106 14.63 1.82 0.80
N GLY A 107 14.40 0.51 0.87
CA GLY A 107 14.82 -0.31 2.00
C GLY A 107 14.78 -1.79 1.62
N ALA A 108 15.93 -2.41 1.58
CA ALA A 108 16.10 -3.80 1.17
C ALA A 108 15.21 -4.78 1.96
N ILE A 109 13.91 -4.88 1.60
CA ILE A 109 13.09 -6.01 2.08
C ILE A 109 13.69 -7.26 1.46
N THR A 110 14.43 -7.99 2.25
CA THR A 110 14.93 -9.28 1.80
C THR A 110 13.76 -10.25 1.72
N ARG A 111 13.89 -11.26 0.86
CA ARG A 111 12.92 -12.37 0.83
C ARG A 111 12.78 -13.02 2.23
N ALA A 112 13.84 -12.98 3.04
CA ALA A 112 13.83 -13.47 4.42
C ALA A 112 12.91 -12.63 5.31
N THR A 113 12.94 -11.31 5.23
CA THR A 113 12.05 -10.41 5.98
C THR A 113 10.59 -10.64 5.58
N ALA A 114 10.31 -10.76 4.28
CA ALA A 114 8.97 -11.05 3.78
C ALA A 114 8.42 -12.39 4.30
N ASN A 115 9.24 -13.43 4.30
CA ASN A 115 8.87 -14.73 4.84
C ASN A 115 8.60 -14.68 6.35
N LYS A 116 9.44 -13.97 7.13
CA LYS A 116 9.21 -13.75 8.58
C LYS A 116 7.87 -13.06 8.84
N ILE A 117 7.53 -12.03 8.06
CA ILE A 117 6.25 -11.31 8.18
C ILE A 117 5.09 -12.26 7.86
N ALA A 118 5.17 -12.96 6.72
CA ALA A 118 4.13 -13.90 6.30
C ALA A 118 3.86 -14.99 7.35
N GLU A 119 4.92 -15.61 7.86
CA GLU A 119 4.84 -16.64 8.89
C GLU A 119 4.28 -16.09 10.20
N SER A 120 4.73 -14.92 10.62
CA SER A 120 4.24 -14.25 11.84
C SER A 120 2.75 -13.95 11.78
N LEU A 121 2.27 -13.49 10.63
CA LEU A 121 0.85 -13.23 10.39
C LEU A 121 0.05 -14.53 10.41
N TYR A 122 0.49 -15.55 9.69
CA TYR A 122 -0.18 -16.84 9.62
C TYR A 122 -0.30 -17.51 10.99
N LEU A 123 0.77 -17.44 11.80
CA LEU A 123 0.85 -18.02 13.14
C LEU A 123 0.21 -17.13 14.23
N ASN A 124 -0.34 -15.97 13.90
CA ASN A 124 -0.86 -14.97 14.84
C ASN A 124 0.19 -14.56 15.90
N ASN A 125 1.44 -14.39 15.50
CA ASN A 125 2.55 -14.10 16.40
C ASN A 125 2.94 -12.62 16.35
N SER A 126 2.36 -11.81 17.26
CA SER A 126 2.63 -10.38 17.33
C SER A 126 4.09 -10.05 17.64
N CYS A 127 4.77 -10.85 18.47
CA CYS A 127 6.16 -10.61 18.84
C CYS A 127 7.09 -10.75 17.61
N ASN A 128 6.94 -11.82 16.84
CA ASN A 128 7.75 -12.05 15.64
C ASN A 128 7.44 -11.02 14.56
N LEU A 129 6.16 -10.65 14.40
CA LEU A 129 5.75 -9.60 13.45
C LEU A 129 6.37 -8.26 13.85
N GLN A 130 6.26 -7.87 15.11
CA GLN A 130 6.88 -6.67 15.65
C GLN A 130 8.38 -6.65 15.39
N GLN A 131 9.08 -7.75 15.69
CA GLN A 131 10.52 -7.84 15.47
C GLN A 131 10.89 -7.69 13.99
N ALA A 132 10.17 -8.37 13.08
CA ALA A 132 10.43 -8.28 11.64
C ALA A 132 10.24 -6.87 11.09
N ILE A 133 9.19 -6.15 11.55
CA ILE A 133 8.96 -4.76 11.18
C ILE A 133 10.05 -3.85 11.77
N ALA A 134 10.43 -4.03 13.05
CA ALA A 134 11.45 -3.24 13.70
C ALA A 134 12.82 -3.40 13.03
N GLU A 135 13.25 -4.64 12.74
CA GLU A 135 14.49 -4.92 12.00
C GLU A 135 14.51 -4.22 10.64
N TYR A 136 13.39 -4.22 9.94
CA TYR A 136 13.26 -3.51 8.69
C TYR A 136 13.34 -1.99 8.87
N MET A 137 12.62 -1.42 9.83
CA MET A 137 12.65 0.01 10.14
C MET A 137 14.06 0.49 10.48
N ASP A 138 14.81 -0.29 11.26
CA ASP A 138 16.18 0.06 11.67
C ASP A 138 17.16 0.06 10.50
N SER A 139 17.04 -0.93 9.62
CA SER A 139 18.00 -1.14 8.52
C SER A 139 17.73 -0.26 7.29
N SER A 140 16.49 0.17 7.09
CA SER A 140 16.06 0.64 5.77
C SER A 140 15.35 1.99 5.77
N VAL A 141 14.89 2.48 6.93
CA VAL A 141 14.11 3.72 7.02
C VAL A 141 14.98 4.84 7.59
N SER A 142 14.98 6.00 6.93
CA SER A 142 15.57 7.22 7.49
C SER A 142 14.71 7.73 8.65
N PHE A 143 15.33 8.26 9.69
CA PHE A 143 14.61 8.88 10.81
C PHE A 143 13.75 10.09 10.37
N TYR A 144 14.16 10.75 9.28
CA TYR A 144 13.44 11.91 8.72
C TYR A 144 12.18 11.51 7.95
N ASP A 145 12.10 10.28 7.43
CA ASP A 145 10.96 9.79 6.67
C ASP A 145 9.86 9.24 7.59
N ALA A 146 10.25 8.76 8.78
CA ALA A 146 9.34 8.20 9.77
C ALA A 146 8.61 9.31 10.54
N GLY A 147 7.42 9.71 10.11
CA GLY A 147 6.72 10.78 10.85
C GLY A 147 5.33 11.16 10.40
N THR A 148 4.73 10.42 9.47
CA THR A 148 3.35 10.65 9.03
C THR A 148 2.57 9.34 8.99
N GLU A 149 1.25 9.41 9.13
CA GLU A 149 0.36 8.25 9.00
C GLU A 149 0.49 7.60 7.63
N ILE A 150 0.54 8.41 6.58
CA ILE A 150 0.69 7.97 5.19
C ILE A 150 1.96 7.16 4.99
N PHE A 151 3.07 7.59 5.60
CA PHE A 151 4.34 6.86 5.53
C PHE A 151 4.20 5.43 6.09
N TYR A 152 3.67 5.27 7.31
CA TYR A 152 3.54 3.95 7.93
C TYR A 152 2.53 3.07 7.22
N HIS A 153 1.46 3.66 6.67
CA HIS A 153 0.50 2.95 5.86
C HIS A 153 1.14 2.42 4.57
N GLY A 154 1.84 3.27 3.83
CA GLY A 154 2.58 2.88 2.62
C GLY A 154 3.66 1.83 2.90
N LEU A 155 4.42 1.98 4.00
CA LEU A 155 5.39 1.01 4.48
C LEU A 155 4.75 -0.37 4.70
N MET A 156 3.65 -0.43 5.45
CA MET A 156 2.97 -1.69 5.73
C MET A 156 2.41 -2.32 4.47
N LEU A 157 1.82 -1.54 3.56
CA LEU A 157 1.37 -2.04 2.27
C LEU A 157 2.53 -2.63 1.44
N GLY A 158 3.68 -1.98 1.44
CA GLY A 158 4.89 -2.48 0.78
C GLY A 158 5.36 -3.81 1.36
N LEU A 159 5.44 -3.92 2.69
CA LEU A 159 5.83 -5.15 3.38
C LEU A 159 4.85 -6.31 3.10
N LEU A 160 3.57 -6.02 3.01
CA LEU A 160 2.52 -7.00 2.77
C LEU A 160 2.34 -7.36 1.29
N ALA A 161 2.80 -6.52 0.36
CA ALA A 161 2.61 -6.72 -1.07
C ALA A 161 3.18 -8.07 -1.59
N LEU A 162 4.17 -8.64 -0.91
CA LEU A 162 4.73 -9.96 -1.22
C LEU A 162 3.74 -11.11 -0.95
N LEU A 163 2.69 -10.85 -0.17
CA LEU A 163 1.61 -11.82 0.11
C LEU A 163 0.49 -11.84 -0.94
N ASP A 164 0.56 -11.00 -1.98
CA ASP A 164 -0.50 -10.86 -2.98
C ASP A 164 -0.79 -12.14 -3.79
N THR A 165 0.14 -13.09 -3.83
CA THR A 165 -0.12 -14.42 -4.41
C THR A 165 -1.13 -15.23 -3.59
N GLN A 166 -1.13 -15.06 -2.26
CA GLN A 166 -1.98 -15.78 -1.31
C GLN A 166 -3.20 -14.97 -0.89
N TYR A 167 -3.08 -13.65 -0.88
CA TYR A 167 -4.09 -12.73 -0.39
C TYR A 167 -4.45 -11.65 -1.41
N ARG A 168 -5.69 -11.20 -1.38
CA ARG A 168 -6.08 -9.92 -1.96
C ARG A 168 -5.94 -8.87 -0.88
N ILE A 169 -5.02 -7.95 -1.05
CA ILE A 169 -4.78 -6.86 -0.10
C ILE A 169 -5.72 -5.72 -0.44
N LYS A 170 -6.44 -5.22 0.54
CA LYS A 170 -7.29 -4.04 0.46
C LYS A 170 -6.84 -3.02 1.49
N SER A 171 -6.96 -1.75 1.14
CA SER A 171 -6.55 -0.63 1.97
C SER A 171 -7.66 0.41 2.02
N ASN A 172 -7.81 1.05 3.17
CA ASN A 172 -8.73 2.17 3.38
C ASN A 172 -10.17 1.91 2.90
N ARG A 173 -10.74 0.73 3.18
CA ARG A 173 -12.10 0.35 2.77
C ARG A 173 -13.08 0.39 3.92
N GLU A 174 -14.32 0.77 3.60
CA GLU A 174 -15.43 0.68 4.52
C GLU A 174 -15.78 -0.79 4.80
N SER A 175 -15.94 -1.14 6.08
CA SER A 175 -16.46 -2.41 6.55
C SER A 175 -17.02 -2.26 7.96
N GLY A 176 -18.18 -2.88 8.22
CA GLY A 176 -18.88 -2.69 9.48
C GLY A 176 -19.29 -1.24 9.69
N ASP A 177 -18.95 -0.69 10.85
CA ASP A 177 -19.36 0.65 11.27
C ASP A 177 -18.25 1.71 11.02
N GLY A 178 -17.23 1.38 10.21
CA GLY A 178 -16.14 2.31 9.93
C GLY A 178 -15.25 1.89 8.75
N ARG A 179 -14.02 2.40 8.74
CA ARG A 179 -13.03 2.18 7.68
C ARG A 179 -11.76 1.60 8.31
N TYR A 180 -11.37 0.40 7.87
CA TYR A 180 -10.12 -0.23 8.29
C TYR A 180 -8.94 0.28 7.45
N ASP A 181 -7.73 0.20 8.01
CA ASP A 181 -6.52 0.60 7.28
C ASP A 181 -6.09 -0.46 6.27
N ILE A 182 -5.90 -1.70 6.68
CA ILE A 182 -5.45 -2.78 5.79
C ILE A 182 -6.22 -4.08 6.08
N SER A 183 -6.64 -4.76 5.02
CA SER A 183 -7.16 -6.12 5.11
C SER A 183 -6.54 -7.05 4.07
N LEU A 184 -6.30 -8.29 4.46
CA LEU A 184 -5.81 -9.36 3.60
C LEU A 184 -6.90 -10.43 3.50
N ILE A 185 -7.54 -10.49 2.33
CA ILE A 185 -8.60 -11.46 2.03
C ILE A 185 -7.95 -12.66 1.34
N PRO A 186 -8.03 -13.87 1.90
CA PRO A 186 -7.40 -15.04 1.31
C PRO A 186 -7.98 -15.36 -0.08
N ARG A 187 -7.11 -15.71 -1.01
CA ARG A 187 -7.50 -16.15 -2.37
C ARG A 187 -7.93 -17.62 -2.40
N GLU A 188 -7.46 -18.41 -1.44
CA GLU A 188 -7.74 -19.83 -1.33
C GLU A 188 -8.35 -20.16 0.06
N LYS A 189 -9.16 -21.20 0.11
CA LYS A 189 -9.72 -21.71 1.36
C LYS A 189 -8.61 -22.29 2.23
N GLY A 190 -8.71 -22.07 3.54
CA GLY A 190 -7.75 -22.58 4.53
C GLY A 190 -6.79 -21.52 5.08
N TYR A 191 -6.62 -20.40 4.40
CA TYR A 191 -5.89 -19.26 4.94
C TYR A 191 -6.82 -18.37 5.80
N PRO A 192 -6.34 -17.81 6.93
CA PRO A 192 -7.12 -16.86 7.71
C PRO A 192 -7.25 -15.52 6.96
N GLY A 193 -8.37 -14.83 7.17
CA GLY A 193 -8.44 -13.40 6.86
C GLY A 193 -7.62 -12.60 7.87
N ILE A 194 -7.06 -11.47 7.47
CA ILE A 194 -6.24 -10.64 8.36
C ILE A 194 -6.71 -9.19 8.25
N ILE A 195 -6.89 -8.54 9.39
CA ILE A 195 -7.23 -7.12 9.50
C ILE A 195 -6.18 -6.43 10.34
N MET A 196 -5.70 -5.28 9.87
CA MET A 196 -4.75 -4.45 10.57
C MET A 196 -5.30 -3.03 10.71
N GLU A 197 -5.15 -2.48 11.89
CA GLU A 197 -5.36 -1.06 12.17
C GLU A 197 -4.03 -0.45 12.58
N LEU A 198 -3.67 0.65 11.97
CA LEU A 198 -2.40 1.33 12.17
C LEU A 198 -2.62 2.62 12.97
N LYS A 199 -1.76 2.89 13.91
CA LYS A 199 -1.74 4.15 14.66
C LYS A 199 -0.33 4.66 14.72
N TRP A 200 -0.17 5.98 14.71
CA TRP A 200 1.13 6.58 14.94
C TRP A 200 1.03 7.82 15.83
N LYS A 201 2.07 8.08 16.59
CA LYS A 201 2.24 9.30 17.38
C LYS A 201 3.70 9.54 17.67
N LYS A 202 4.14 10.81 17.65
CA LYS A 202 5.53 11.16 17.94
C LYS A 202 5.84 11.03 19.44
N ASN A 203 7.09 10.68 19.74
CA ASN A 203 7.69 10.79 21.06
C ASN A 203 6.96 10.02 22.19
N LEU A 204 6.40 8.85 21.87
CA LEU A 204 5.77 8.00 22.87
C LEU A 204 6.81 7.27 23.74
N THR A 205 6.50 7.07 25.01
CA THR A 205 7.16 6.06 25.84
C THR A 205 6.76 4.64 25.41
N GLU A 206 7.49 3.62 25.85
CA GLU A 206 7.14 2.21 25.53
C GLU A 206 5.74 1.84 26.02
N LYS A 207 5.35 2.32 27.19
CA LYS A 207 4.02 2.07 27.76
C LYS A 207 2.91 2.73 26.93
N GLU A 208 3.13 3.96 26.48
CA GLU A 208 2.16 4.68 25.63
C GLU A 208 2.06 4.03 24.25
N LEU A 209 3.19 3.59 23.69
CA LEU A 209 3.21 2.90 22.40
C LEU A 209 2.44 1.58 22.48
N ALA A 210 2.63 0.80 23.54
CA ALA A 210 1.85 -0.41 23.77
C ALA A 210 0.35 -0.11 23.93
N GLY A 211 -0.01 0.93 24.69
CA GLY A 211 -1.40 1.38 24.83
C GLY A 211 -2.02 1.81 23.50
N LEU A 212 -1.23 2.43 22.61
CA LEU A 212 -1.70 2.84 21.29
C LEU A 212 -1.98 1.62 20.38
N ALA A 213 -1.15 0.57 20.44
CA ALA A 213 -1.37 -0.67 19.71
C ALA A 213 -2.65 -1.41 20.18
N VAL A 214 -2.88 -1.43 21.51
CA VAL A 214 -4.13 -1.96 22.07
C VAL A 214 -5.34 -1.14 21.60
N THR A 215 -5.22 0.19 21.54
CA THR A 215 -6.29 1.05 21.01
C THR A 215 -6.61 0.73 19.56
N ALA A 216 -5.60 0.54 18.72
CA ALA A 216 -5.77 0.12 17.33
C ALA A 216 -6.51 -1.23 17.24
N LEU A 217 -6.11 -2.22 18.05
CA LEU A 217 -6.73 -3.52 18.07
C LEU A 217 -8.21 -3.47 18.51
N ASN A 218 -8.52 -2.67 19.54
CA ASN A 218 -9.89 -2.50 20.02
C ASN A 218 -10.78 -1.84 18.97
N GLN A 219 -10.27 -0.88 18.20
CA GLN A 219 -11.01 -0.23 17.12
C GLN A 219 -11.50 -1.24 16.08
N ILE A 220 -10.71 -2.26 15.73
CA ILE A 220 -11.13 -3.32 14.78
C ILE A 220 -12.39 -4.04 15.28
N ASN A 221 -12.47 -4.28 16.59
CA ASN A 221 -13.61 -4.98 17.20
C ASN A 221 -14.83 -4.07 17.32
N GLU A 222 -14.65 -2.86 17.83
CA GLU A 222 -15.71 -1.88 18.05
C GLU A 222 -16.41 -1.51 16.73
N MET A 223 -15.63 -1.31 15.67
CA MET A 223 -16.13 -0.94 14.34
C MET A 223 -16.49 -2.14 13.46
N ARG A 224 -16.37 -3.37 13.96
CA ARG A 224 -16.76 -4.58 13.25
C ARG A 224 -16.14 -4.73 11.87
N TYR A 225 -14.86 -4.37 11.71
CA TYR A 225 -14.17 -4.38 10.43
C TYR A 225 -14.10 -5.76 9.77
N ASP A 226 -14.36 -6.84 10.51
CA ASP A 226 -14.44 -8.21 10.02
C ASP A 226 -15.76 -8.55 9.31
N ALA A 227 -16.75 -7.65 9.27
CA ALA A 227 -18.07 -7.90 8.68
C ALA A 227 -17.96 -8.32 7.20
N GLU A 228 -17.24 -7.59 6.37
CA GLU A 228 -17.04 -7.92 4.95
C GLU A 228 -16.42 -9.32 4.76
N MET A 229 -15.41 -9.67 5.55
CA MET A 229 -14.76 -10.97 5.45
C MET A 229 -15.70 -12.11 5.84
N ARG A 230 -16.57 -11.88 6.83
CA ARG A 230 -17.58 -12.87 7.25
C ARG A 230 -18.63 -13.11 6.17
N GLU A 231 -19.01 -12.06 5.43
CA GLU A 231 -19.91 -12.17 4.27
C GLU A 231 -19.28 -13.03 3.16
N TYR A 232 -17.97 -12.99 2.99
CA TYR A 232 -17.24 -13.91 2.09
C TYR A 232 -17.07 -15.32 2.64
N GLY A 233 -17.62 -15.62 3.83
CA GLY A 233 -17.55 -16.94 4.44
C GLY A 233 -16.22 -17.28 5.11
N ILE A 234 -15.36 -16.28 5.38
CA ILE A 234 -14.09 -16.48 6.05
C ILE A 234 -14.33 -16.68 7.54
N GLN A 235 -14.03 -17.89 8.04
CA GLN A 235 -14.30 -18.29 9.42
C GLN A 235 -13.24 -17.79 10.40
N LYS A 236 -11.96 -17.93 10.02
CA LYS A 236 -10.83 -17.51 10.85
C LYS A 236 -10.35 -16.17 10.41
N ILE A 237 -10.42 -15.17 11.27
CA ILE A 237 -9.97 -13.79 11.01
C ILE A 237 -9.03 -13.38 12.14
N LEU A 238 -7.80 -13.02 11.78
CA LEU A 238 -6.77 -12.55 12.68
C LEU A 238 -6.77 -11.02 12.69
N LYS A 239 -6.57 -10.42 13.85
CA LYS A 239 -6.69 -8.99 14.05
C LYS A 239 -5.39 -8.46 14.67
N PHE A 240 -4.82 -7.44 14.07
CA PHE A 240 -3.56 -6.84 14.51
C PHE A 240 -3.72 -5.34 14.68
N GLY A 241 -3.44 -4.85 15.90
CA GLY A 241 -3.24 -3.43 16.17
C GLY A 241 -1.75 -3.11 16.08
N VAL A 242 -1.36 -2.21 15.20
CA VAL A 242 0.04 -1.83 14.97
C VAL A 242 0.22 -0.35 15.27
N ALA A 243 1.14 -0.03 16.18
CA ALA A 243 1.43 1.35 16.57
C ALA A 243 2.89 1.71 16.30
N PHE A 244 3.11 2.93 15.81
CA PHE A 244 4.43 3.46 15.47
C PHE A 244 4.77 4.72 16.27
N SER A 245 6.06 4.90 16.60
CA SER A 245 6.61 6.14 17.13
C SER A 245 8.07 6.32 16.66
N GLY A 246 8.27 7.08 15.58
CA GLY A 246 9.53 7.09 14.87
C GLY A 246 9.84 5.71 14.30
N LYS A 247 11.02 5.17 14.53
CA LYS A 247 11.38 3.81 14.11
C LYS A 247 10.83 2.68 14.99
N ARG A 248 10.25 3.03 16.14
CA ARG A 248 9.72 2.03 17.08
C ARG A 248 8.33 1.59 16.63
N VAL A 249 8.09 0.30 16.77
CA VAL A 249 6.81 -0.34 16.46
C VAL A 249 6.36 -1.22 17.60
N LYS A 250 5.07 -1.27 17.84
CA LYS A 250 4.41 -2.21 18.76
C LYS A 250 3.27 -2.89 18.06
N VAL A 251 3.15 -4.20 18.21
CA VAL A 251 2.10 -5.02 17.61
C VAL A 251 1.37 -5.79 18.70
N GLU A 252 0.05 -5.68 18.68
CA GLU A 252 -0.86 -6.47 19.53
C GLU A 252 -1.83 -7.27 18.66
N THR A 253 -2.27 -8.44 19.13
CA THR A 253 -3.18 -9.35 18.40
C THR A 253 -4.10 -10.10 19.34
N ILE A 254 -5.22 -10.57 18.80
CA ILE A 254 -6.17 -11.49 19.43
C ILE A 254 -6.60 -12.60 18.45
#